data_92dda6925ecff8c6464f9cf1045fe915
#
_entry.id   92dda6925ecff8c6464f9cf1045fe915
#
_cell.length_a   1.000
_cell.length_b   1.000
_cell.length_c   1.000
_cell.angle_alpha   90.00
_cell.angle_beta   90.00
_cell.angle_gamma   90.00
#
_symmetry.space_group_name_H-M   'P 1'
#
loop_
_entity.id
_entity.type
_entity.pdbx_description
1 polymer ?
#
loop_
_entity_poly.entity_id
_entity_poly.type
_entity_poly.pdbx_seq_one_letter_code
_entity_poly.pdbx_strand_id
1 'polypeptide(L)'
;PDSLKISGDLDCLKGAELVISATPSFAVRETGKKIAPYLTPETVLVSVSKGIERDTNLRMSQILTEVTGNICKVAALSGPSHAEEVSIRMPTGCVSACPDLKVARLVQDAFMNDYFRVYTSEDIVGVELSAAMKNVVALACGVCDGMGYQDNTKALLMTRAMAELTRLGEKLGGTRQTFGGLAGMGDLIVTCTSM
;
A
#
# COMPACT_ATOMS: atom_id res chain seq x y z
N PRO A 1 20.93 7.61 9.10
CA PRO A 1 21.66 8.67 8.41
C PRO A 1 21.61 9.93 9.25
N ASP A 2 22.69 10.76 9.25
CA ASP A 2 22.78 12.01 10.01
C ASP A 2 21.73 13.05 9.53
N SER A 3 21.17 12.85 8.35
CA SER A 3 20.09 13.67 7.78
C SER A 3 18.71 13.34 8.35
N LEU A 4 18.54 12.18 9.02
CA LEU A 4 17.25 11.81 9.61
C LEU A 4 17.02 12.56 10.93
N LYS A 5 15.95 13.36 10.95
CA LYS A 5 15.50 14.04 12.17
C LYS A 5 14.23 13.38 12.70
N ILE A 6 14.21 13.06 13.99
CA ILE A 6 13.04 12.54 14.69
C ILE A 6 12.40 13.68 15.47
N SER A 7 11.11 13.92 15.26
CA SER A 7 10.35 14.95 15.95
C SER A 7 8.97 14.43 16.34
N GLY A 8 8.49 14.81 17.51
CA GLY A 8 7.08 14.66 17.91
C GLY A 8 6.21 15.86 17.50
N ASP A 9 6.83 16.92 16.97
CA ASP A 9 6.16 18.12 16.53
C ASP A 9 5.79 18.04 15.05
N LEU A 10 4.51 18.21 14.73
CA LEU A 10 3.99 18.18 13.36
C LEU A 10 4.36 19.45 12.55
N ASP A 11 4.88 20.49 13.17
CA ASP A 11 5.40 21.66 12.48
C ASP A 11 6.52 21.32 11.48
N CYS A 12 7.19 20.16 11.66
CA CYS A 12 8.18 19.65 10.72
C CYS A 12 7.59 19.32 9.33
N LEU A 13 6.27 19.21 9.19
CA LEU A 13 5.60 18.97 7.92
C LEU A 13 5.41 20.25 7.08
N LYS A 14 5.57 21.44 7.66
CA LYS A 14 5.40 22.71 6.94
C LYS A 14 6.40 22.81 5.79
N GLY A 15 5.88 23.00 4.59
CA GLY A 15 6.68 23.10 3.37
C GLY A 15 7.22 21.77 2.83
N ALA A 16 6.78 20.63 3.37
CA ALA A 16 7.12 19.34 2.82
C ALA A 16 6.41 19.09 1.48
N GLU A 17 7.18 18.77 0.45
CA GLU A 17 6.65 18.43 -0.88
C GLU A 17 6.06 17.02 -0.91
N LEU A 18 6.65 16.10 -0.13
CA LEU A 18 6.22 14.71 0.00
C LEU A 18 6.03 14.34 1.46
N VAL A 19 4.84 13.88 1.82
CA VAL A 19 4.50 13.38 3.16
C VAL A 19 4.08 11.92 3.08
N ILE A 20 4.67 11.07 3.91
CA ILE A 20 4.40 9.63 3.92
C ILE A 20 3.56 9.28 5.15
N SER A 21 2.34 8.78 4.92
CA SER A 21 1.48 8.21 5.96
C SER A 21 1.79 6.71 6.12
N ALA A 22 2.54 6.38 7.18
CA ALA A 22 2.96 5.01 7.50
C ALA A 22 2.35 4.51 8.81
N THR A 23 1.13 4.92 9.11
CA THR A 23 0.42 4.54 10.32
C THR A 23 -0.40 3.25 10.11
N PRO A 24 -0.71 2.49 11.17
CA PRO A 24 -1.66 1.38 11.06
C PRO A 24 -3.02 1.86 10.51
N SER A 25 -3.70 1.00 9.74
CA SER A 25 -4.94 1.37 9.03
C SER A 25 -6.01 1.99 9.93
N PHE A 26 -6.16 1.50 11.16
CA PHE A 26 -7.11 2.05 12.14
C PHE A 26 -6.77 3.46 12.63
N ALA A 27 -5.53 3.92 12.45
CA ALA A 27 -5.07 5.24 12.88
C ALA A 27 -4.99 6.27 11.75
N VAL A 28 -5.18 5.86 10.49
CA VAL A 28 -5.02 6.73 9.31
C VAL A 28 -5.94 7.94 9.37
N ARG A 29 -7.20 7.78 9.74
CA ARG A 29 -8.18 8.87 9.84
C ARG A 29 -7.73 9.94 10.85
N GLU A 30 -7.42 9.52 12.07
CA GLU A 30 -7.03 10.45 13.12
C GLU A 30 -5.68 11.11 12.85
N THR A 31 -4.74 10.37 12.29
CA THR A 31 -3.46 10.95 11.84
C THR A 31 -3.67 11.93 10.69
N GLY A 32 -4.49 11.57 9.70
CA GLY A 32 -4.84 12.44 8.59
C GLY A 32 -5.44 13.77 9.03
N LYS A 33 -6.37 13.76 10.00
CA LYS A 33 -6.94 14.98 10.60
C LYS A 33 -5.86 15.85 11.25
N LYS A 34 -4.91 15.22 11.97
CA LYS A 34 -3.83 15.96 12.66
C LYS A 34 -2.85 16.64 11.70
N ILE A 35 -2.53 15.97 10.58
CA ILE A 35 -1.57 16.51 9.60
C ILE A 35 -2.22 17.48 8.61
N ALA A 36 -3.53 17.42 8.39
CA ALA A 36 -4.25 18.24 7.42
C ALA A 36 -3.91 19.74 7.48
N PRO A 37 -3.80 20.40 8.67
CA PRO A 37 -3.46 21.82 8.74
C PRO A 37 -2.06 22.18 8.23
N TYR A 38 -1.18 21.21 8.04
CA TYR A 38 0.22 21.41 7.61
C TYR A 38 0.43 21.16 6.12
N LEU A 39 -0.58 20.61 5.43
CA LEU A 39 -0.51 20.25 4.02
C LEU A 39 -0.92 21.42 3.13
N THR A 40 -0.37 21.48 1.93
CA THR A 40 -0.68 22.48 0.90
C THR A 40 -1.11 21.78 -0.40
N PRO A 41 -1.66 22.52 -1.39
CA PRO A 41 -2.00 21.96 -2.69
C PRO A 41 -0.81 21.34 -3.44
N GLU A 42 0.39 21.78 -3.15
CA GLU A 42 1.65 21.30 -3.73
C GLU A 42 2.16 20.02 -3.06
N THR A 43 1.68 19.72 -1.85
CA THR A 43 2.07 18.51 -1.13
C THR A 43 1.53 17.25 -1.81
N VAL A 44 2.35 16.22 -1.94
CA VAL A 44 1.92 14.87 -2.28
C VAL A 44 1.89 14.02 -1.02
N LEU A 45 0.71 13.50 -0.66
CA LEU A 45 0.51 12.63 0.49
C LEU A 45 0.50 11.17 0.03
N VAL A 46 1.46 10.36 0.49
CA VAL A 46 1.61 8.95 0.10
C VAL A 46 1.16 8.05 1.24
N SER A 47 0.18 7.19 0.97
CA SER A 47 -0.20 6.11 1.89
C SER A 47 0.63 4.87 1.61
N VAL A 48 1.27 4.33 2.64
CA VAL A 48 1.89 3.00 2.61
C VAL A 48 1.11 2.01 3.51
N SER A 49 0.01 2.47 4.10
CA SER A 49 -0.85 1.66 4.97
C SER A 49 -1.73 0.73 4.15
N LYS A 50 -1.85 -0.52 4.59
CA LYS A 50 -2.68 -1.55 3.95
C LYS A 50 -3.91 -1.82 4.80
N GLY A 51 -5.10 -1.73 4.21
CA GLY A 51 -6.35 -2.01 4.92
C GLY A 51 -7.56 -1.27 4.36
N ILE A 52 -8.69 -1.58 4.96
CA ILE A 52 -10.00 -0.94 4.73
C ILE A 52 -10.51 -0.47 6.09
N GLU A 53 -11.04 0.74 6.15
CA GLU A 53 -11.58 1.27 7.39
C GLU A 53 -12.86 0.51 7.80
N ARG A 54 -12.95 0.17 9.08
CA ARG A 54 -14.16 -0.44 9.63
C ARG A 54 -15.32 0.56 9.53
N ASP A 55 -16.51 0.07 9.36
CA ASP A 55 -17.80 0.79 9.32
C ASP A 55 -18.02 1.63 8.05
N THR A 56 -17.03 2.32 7.52
CA THR A 56 -17.14 3.11 6.29
C THR A 56 -16.78 2.34 5.02
N ASN A 57 -15.98 1.28 5.15
CA ASN A 57 -15.40 0.51 4.05
C ASN A 57 -14.51 1.36 3.10
N LEU A 58 -14.03 2.50 3.55
CA LEU A 58 -13.14 3.36 2.78
C LEU A 58 -11.72 2.81 2.70
N ARG A 59 -11.11 2.94 1.52
CA ARG A 59 -9.68 2.71 1.31
C ARG A 59 -8.86 3.83 1.98
N MET A 60 -7.60 3.57 2.26
CA MET A 60 -6.72 4.53 2.96
C MET A 60 -6.62 5.87 2.22
N SER A 61 -6.48 5.84 0.88
CA SER A 61 -6.44 7.05 0.07
C SER A 61 -7.74 7.87 0.14
N GLN A 62 -8.89 7.21 0.20
CA GLN A 62 -10.18 7.87 0.33
C GLN A 62 -10.32 8.57 1.69
N ILE A 63 -9.88 7.88 2.77
CA ILE A 63 -9.86 8.48 4.10
C ILE A 63 -8.98 9.73 4.12
N LEU A 64 -7.75 9.63 3.61
CA LEU A 64 -6.82 10.75 3.56
C LEU A 64 -7.36 11.92 2.73
N THR A 65 -7.95 11.65 1.57
CA THR A 65 -8.60 12.67 0.74
C THR A 65 -9.73 13.36 1.47
N GLU A 66 -10.59 12.58 2.16
CA GLU A 66 -11.72 13.12 2.92
C GLU A 66 -11.26 14.03 4.07
N VAL A 67 -10.35 13.53 4.92
CA VAL A 67 -9.95 14.26 6.13
C VAL A 67 -9.04 15.46 5.87
N THR A 68 -8.36 15.48 4.73
CA THR A 68 -7.57 16.63 4.27
C THR A 68 -8.40 17.63 3.46
N GLY A 69 -9.70 17.38 3.27
CA GLY A 69 -10.55 18.24 2.44
C GLY A 69 -10.12 18.30 0.98
N ASN A 70 -9.43 17.25 0.49
CA ASN A 70 -8.90 17.17 -0.89
C ASN A 70 -7.92 18.32 -1.22
N ILE A 71 -7.24 18.86 -0.22
CA ILE A 71 -6.30 19.99 -0.43
C ILE A 71 -5.05 19.56 -1.20
N CYS A 72 -4.63 18.33 -1.04
CA CYS A 72 -3.42 17.78 -1.67
C CYS A 72 -3.72 16.51 -2.47
N LYS A 73 -2.78 16.09 -3.33
CA LYS A 73 -2.89 14.83 -4.05
C LYS A 73 -2.51 13.66 -3.16
N VAL A 74 -3.28 12.58 -3.24
CA VAL A 74 -3.02 11.35 -2.48
C VAL A 74 -2.62 10.23 -3.42
N ALA A 75 -1.50 9.58 -3.13
CA ALA A 75 -1.00 8.39 -3.81
C ALA A 75 -0.93 7.20 -2.84
N ALA A 76 -0.92 5.99 -3.36
CA ALA A 76 -0.63 4.78 -2.60
C ALA A 76 0.68 4.16 -3.12
N LEU A 77 1.52 3.66 -2.19
CA LEU A 77 2.69 2.86 -2.52
C LEU A 77 2.55 1.49 -1.87
N SER A 78 2.52 0.44 -2.68
CA SER A 78 2.31 -0.93 -2.19
C SER A 78 2.99 -1.97 -3.08
N GLY A 79 3.30 -3.13 -2.50
CA GLY A 79 3.96 -4.25 -3.15
C GLY A 79 4.65 -5.16 -2.15
N PRO A 80 5.37 -6.20 -2.61
CA PRO A 80 6.17 -7.07 -1.77
C PRO A 80 7.40 -6.32 -1.23
N SER A 81 7.31 -5.79 -0.02
CA SER A 81 8.34 -4.93 0.58
C SER A 81 8.43 -5.14 2.10
N HIS A 82 8.86 -6.34 2.51
CA HIS A 82 9.15 -6.61 3.91
C HIS A 82 10.29 -5.72 4.40
N ALA A 83 10.10 -5.06 5.53
CA ALA A 83 11.01 -4.06 6.05
C ALA A 83 12.41 -4.64 6.32
N GLU A 84 12.49 -5.88 6.79
CA GLU A 84 13.72 -6.60 7.08
C GLU A 84 14.57 -6.73 5.82
N GLU A 85 13.97 -7.15 4.70
CA GLU A 85 14.68 -7.34 3.43
C GLU A 85 15.07 -5.99 2.80
N VAL A 86 14.17 -5.01 2.83
CA VAL A 86 14.46 -3.65 2.35
C VAL A 86 15.62 -3.02 3.13
N SER A 87 15.67 -3.22 4.45
CA SER A 87 16.69 -2.65 5.32
C SER A 87 18.11 -3.15 5.01
N ILE A 88 18.22 -4.40 4.54
CA ILE A 88 19.49 -5.02 4.12
C ILE A 88 19.71 -4.96 2.60
N ARG A 89 18.95 -4.10 1.91
CA ARG A 89 19.10 -3.79 0.48
C ARG A 89 18.85 -4.98 -0.46
N MET A 90 17.93 -5.89 -0.10
CA MET A 90 17.49 -6.93 -1.02
C MET A 90 16.68 -6.34 -2.18
N PRO A 91 16.83 -6.85 -3.41
CA PRO A 91 16.06 -6.39 -4.55
C PRO A 91 14.56 -6.44 -4.28
N THR A 92 13.91 -5.29 -4.30
CA THR A 92 12.51 -5.12 -3.93
C THR A 92 11.77 -4.34 -5.02
N GLY A 93 10.50 -4.64 -5.23
CA GLY A 93 9.66 -3.93 -6.20
C GLY A 93 8.30 -3.55 -5.64
N CYS A 94 7.90 -2.28 -5.85
CA CYS A 94 6.61 -1.74 -5.44
C CYS A 94 5.90 -1.03 -6.60
N VAL A 95 4.64 -0.69 -6.37
CA VAL A 95 3.82 0.12 -7.29
C VAL A 95 3.41 1.40 -6.58
N SER A 96 3.74 2.54 -7.19
CA SER A 96 3.16 3.84 -6.86
C SER A 96 1.90 4.04 -7.69
N ALA A 97 0.77 4.26 -7.04
CA ALA A 97 -0.52 4.41 -7.70
C ALA A 97 -1.19 5.74 -7.38
N CYS A 98 -1.59 6.45 -8.42
CA CYS A 98 -2.39 7.67 -8.34
C CYS A 98 -3.13 7.86 -9.67
N PRO A 99 -4.41 8.31 -9.69
CA PRO A 99 -5.10 8.65 -10.92
C PRO A 99 -4.37 9.72 -11.76
N ASP A 100 -3.60 10.59 -11.10
CA ASP A 100 -2.65 11.49 -11.77
C ASP A 100 -1.29 10.81 -11.89
N LEU A 101 -0.95 10.35 -13.09
CA LEU A 101 0.31 9.65 -13.36
C LEU A 101 1.55 10.50 -13.07
N LYS A 102 1.44 11.84 -13.10
CA LYS A 102 2.56 12.74 -12.73
C LYS A 102 2.88 12.59 -11.25
N VAL A 103 1.86 12.49 -10.41
CA VAL A 103 2.01 12.25 -8.97
C VAL A 103 2.61 10.86 -8.72
N ALA A 104 2.12 9.83 -9.41
CA ALA A 104 2.68 8.49 -9.29
C ALA A 104 4.17 8.44 -9.68
N ARG A 105 4.59 9.18 -10.71
CA ARG A 105 5.99 9.31 -11.12
C ARG A 105 6.84 10.09 -10.12
N LEU A 106 6.32 11.17 -9.53
CA LEU A 106 7.02 11.90 -8.47
C LEU A 106 7.35 10.96 -7.29
N VAL A 107 6.38 10.16 -6.89
CA VAL A 107 6.59 9.14 -5.84
C VAL A 107 7.59 8.07 -6.30
N GLN A 108 7.49 7.60 -7.54
CA GLN A 108 8.47 6.68 -8.13
C GLN A 108 9.89 7.24 -8.01
N ASP A 109 10.11 8.47 -8.45
CA ASP A 109 11.43 9.11 -8.46
C ASP A 109 11.99 9.31 -7.05
N ALA A 110 11.12 9.61 -6.08
CA ALA A 110 11.51 9.80 -4.69
C ALA A 110 11.94 8.51 -3.97
N PHE A 111 11.36 7.36 -4.35
CA PHE A 111 11.62 6.07 -3.68
C PHE A 111 12.58 5.16 -4.44
N MET A 112 12.66 5.29 -5.77
CA MET A 112 13.44 4.39 -6.61
C MET A 112 14.94 4.53 -6.39
N ASN A 113 15.62 3.39 -6.27
CA ASN A 113 17.08 3.30 -6.18
C ASN A 113 17.58 1.96 -6.74
N ASP A 114 18.87 1.64 -6.60
CA ASP A 114 19.50 0.48 -7.23
C ASP A 114 18.92 -0.87 -6.78
N TYR A 115 18.31 -0.93 -5.60
CA TYR A 115 17.71 -2.15 -5.03
C TYR A 115 16.21 -2.03 -4.75
N PHE A 116 15.61 -0.85 -4.90
CA PHE A 116 14.19 -0.61 -4.71
C PHE A 116 13.56 -0.09 -5.99
N ARG A 117 12.91 -0.97 -6.74
CA ARG A 117 12.25 -0.64 -8.00
C ARG A 117 10.82 -0.21 -7.76
N VAL A 118 10.42 0.94 -8.30
CA VAL A 118 9.04 1.42 -8.24
C VAL A 118 8.46 1.49 -9.64
N TYR A 119 7.28 0.90 -9.83
CA TYR A 119 6.46 1.00 -11.03
C TYR A 119 5.32 1.97 -10.79
N THR A 120 4.75 2.54 -11.85
CA THR A 120 3.63 3.48 -11.73
C THR A 120 2.33 2.85 -12.24
N SER A 121 1.20 3.25 -11.64
CA SER A 121 -0.15 2.83 -12.04
C SER A 121 -1.14 3.97 -11.83
N GLU A 122 -2.16 4.06 -12.69
CA GLU A 122 -3.32 4.94 -12.47
C GLU A 122 -4.39 4.25 -11.62
N ASP A 123 -4.31 2.92 -11.46
CA ASP A 123 -5.27 2.12 -10.71
C ASP A 123 -4.97 2.07 -9.20
N ILE A 124 -5.18 3.19 -8.51
CA ILE A 124 -5.04 3.25 -7.06
C ILE A 124 -6.04 2.33 -6.35
N VAL A 125 -7.21 2.10 -6.96
CA VAL A 125 -8.26 1.22 -6.40
C VAL A 125 -7.76 -0.21 -6.32
N GLY A 126 -7.27 -0.75 -7.44
CA GLY A 126 -6.74 -2.11 -7.50
C GLY A 126 -5.53 -2.31 -6.60
N VAL A 127 -4.60 -1.35 -6.56
CA VAL A 127 -3.41 -1.41 -5.71
C VAL A 127 -3.78 -1.48 -4.22
N GLU A 128 -4.68 -0.63 -3.74
CA GLU A 128 -5.09 -0.63 -2.34
C GLU A 128 -5.94 -1.83 -1.96
N LEU A 129 -6.91 -2.22 -2.81
CA LEU A 129 -7.78 -3.36 -2.54
C LEU A 129 -7.00 -4.68 -2.50
N SER A 130 -6.11 -4.91 -3.46
CA SER A 130 -5.29 -6.12 -3.48
C SER A 130 -4.43 -6.24 -2.22
N ALA A 131 -3.79 -5.15 -1.82
CA ALA A 131 -2.97 -5.10 -0.62
C ALA A 131 -3.78 -5.27 0.68
N ALA A 132 -5.00 -4.75 0.74
CA ALA A 132 -5.87 -4.87 1.92
C ALA A 132 -6.41 -6.29 2.11
N MET A 133 -6.82 -6.94 1.01
CA MET A 133 -7.51 -8.23 1.05
C MET A 133 -6.57 -9.44 1.18
N LYS A 134 -5.28 -9.31 0.84
CA LYS A 134 -4.33 -10.43 0.87
C LYS A 134 -4.22 -11.11 2.25
N ASN A 135 -4.38 -10.36 3.33
CA ASN A 135 -4.19 -10.89 4.68
C ASN A 135 -5.22 -11.96 5.04
N VAL A 136 -6.41 -11.94 4.45
CA VAL A 136 -7.42 -13.02 4.60
C VAL A 136 -6.87 -14.33 4.03
N VAL A 137 -6.22 -14.25 2.87
CA VAL A 137 -5.61 -15.43 2.22
C VAL A 137 -4.39 -15.91 3.00
N ALA A 138 -3.57 -14.98 3.49
CA ALA A 138 -2.39 -15.31 4.30
C ALA A 138 -2.80 -16.06 5.59
N LEU A 139 -3.88 -15.61 6.25
CA LEU A 139 -4.43 -16.33 7.40
C LEU A 139 -4.85 -17.76 7.03
N ALA A 140 -5.55 -17.93 5.91
CA ALA A 140 -5.97 -19.26 5.44
C ALA A 140 -4.76 -20.14 5.07
N CYS A 141 -3.70 -19.59 4.48
CA CYS A 141 -2.45 -20.30 4.25
C CYS A 141 -1.80 -20.76 5.56
N GLY A 142 -1.76 -19.89 6.57
CA GLY A 142 -1.25 -20.24 7.90
C GLY A 142 -2.04 -21.36 8.58
N VAL A 143 -3.37 -21.39 8.40
CA VAL A 143 -4.20 -22.52 8.85
C VAL A 143 -3.81 -23.80 8.12
N CYS A 144 -3.59 -23.77 6.81
CA CYS A 144 -3.13 -24.94 6.03
C CYS A 144 -1.78 -25.44 6.56
N ASP A 145 -0.85 -24.55 6.84
CA ASP A 145 0.46 -24.89 7.42
C ASP A 145 0.31 -25.55 8.80
N GLY A 146 -0.52 -24.98 9.67
CA GLY A 146 -0.80 -25.54 11.00
C GLY A 146 -1.50 -26.91 10.98
N MET A 147 -2.22 -27.22 9.90
CA MET A 147 -2.85 -28.53 9.66
C MET A 147 -1.89 -29.53 8.99
N GLY A 148 -0.68 -29.15 8.65
CA GLY A 148 0.30 -30.01 7.96
C GLY A 148 0.06 -30.19 6.47
N TYR A 149 -0.79 -29.35 5.85
CA TYR A 149 -0.93 -29.34 4.40
C TYR A 149 0.33 -28.77 3.74
N GLN A 150 0.63 -29.24 2.53
CA GLN A 150 1.83 -28.91 1.81
C GLN A 150 1.57 -27.98 0.61
N ASP A 151 2.60 -27.76 -0.20
CA ASP A 151 2.66 -26.76 -1.26
C ASP A 151 1.52 -26.83 -2.28
N ASN A 152 1.05 -28.03 -2.65
CA ASN A 152 -0.06 -28.18 -3.60
C ASN A 152 -1.35 -27.54 -3.06
N THR A 153 -1.66 -27.73 -1.78
CA THR A 153 -2.84 -27.15 -1.13
C THR A 153 -2.70 -25.64 -1.06
N LYS A 154 -1.53 -25.16 -0.67
CA LYS A 154 -1.24 -23.71 -0.59
C LYS A 154 -1.32 -23.05 -1.96
N ALA A 155 -0.73 -23.65 -2.99
CA ALA A 155 -0.80 -23.16 -4.36
C ALA A 155 -2.25 -23.11 -4.89
N LEU A 156 -3.04 -24.16 -4.64
CA LEU A 156 -4.48 -24.20 -4.98
C LEU A 156 -5.23 -23.06 -4.27
N LEU A 157 -5.05 -22.91 -2.97
CA LEU A 157 -5.71 -21.87 -2.18
C LEU A 157 -5.36 -20.47 -2.69
N MET A 158 -4.08 -20.16 -2.87
CA MET A 158 -3.62 -18.85 -3.36
C MET A 158 -4.17 -18.55 -4.75
N THR A 159 -4.15 -19.51 -5.66
CA THR A 159 -4.65 -19.33 -7.02
C THR A 159 -6.15 -19.07 -7.03
N ARG A 160 -6.94 -19.83 -6.26
CA ARG A 160 -8.38 -19.64 -6.15
C ARG A 160 -8.74 -18.33 -5.47
N ALA A 161 -8.05 -18.00 -4.38
CA ALA A 161 -8.23 -16.75 -3.67
C ALA A 161 -7.94 -15.55 -4.58
N MET A 162 -6.83 -15.57 -5.33
CA MET A 162 -6.51 -14.48 -6.26
C MET A 162 -7.61 -14.29 -7.32
N ALA A 163 -8.18 -15.38 -7.85
CA ALA A 163 -9.29 -15.28 -8.79
C ALA A 163 -10.55 -14.63 -8.16
N GLU A 164 -10.80 -14.87 -6.88
CA GLU A 164 -11.92 -14.25 -6.15
C GLU A 164 -11.66 -12.79 -5.82
N LEU A 165 -10.45 -12.49 -5.32
CA LEU A 165 -10.03 -11.11 -5.04
C LEU A 165 -10.07 -10.25 -6.30
N THR A 166 -9.64 -10.79 -7.45
CA THR A 166 -9.71 -10.10 -8.73
C THR A 166 -11.15 -9.77 -9.12
N ARG A 167 -12.07 -10.76 -9.04
CA ARG A 167 -13.50 -10.52 -9.35
C ARG A 167 -14.14 -9.48 -8.43
N LEU A 168 -13.83 -9.53 -7.14
CA LEU A 168 -14.31 -8.54 -6.18
C LEU A 168 -13.73 -7.15 -6.48
N GLY A 169 -12.42 -7.09 -6.72
CA GLY A 169 -11.73 -5.85 -7.02
C GLY A 169 -12.21 -5.17 -8.30
N GLU A 170 -12.47 -5.95 -9.36
CA GLU A 170 -13.07 -5.43 -10.60
C GLU A 170 -14.45 -4.80 -10.35
N LYS A 171 -15.28 -5.42 -9.50
CA LYS A 171 -16.59 -4.87 -9.12
C LYS A 171 -16.48 -3.59 -8.30
N LEU A 172 -15.38 -3.38 -7.62
CA LEU A 172 -15.10 -2.19 -6.81
C LEU A 172 -14.32 -1.11 -7.58
N GLY A 173 -14.09 -1.32 -8.89
CA GLY A 173 -13.48 -0.33 -9.77
C GLY A 173 -11.96 -0.48 -9.99
N GLY A 174 -11.34 -1.54 -9.49
CA GLY A 174 -9.95 -1.89 -9.82
C GLY A 174 -9.85 -2.66 -11.15
N THR A 175 -8.64 -2.78 -11.68
CA THR A 175 -8.38 -3.50 -12.92
C THR A 175 -7.79 -4.89 -12.66
N ARG A 176 -8.20 -5.89 -13.43
CA ARG A 176 -7.69 -7.27 -13.36
C ARG A 176 -6.16 -7.34 -13.41
N GLN A 177 -5.55 -6.51 -14.24
CA GLN A 177 -4.10 -6.49 -14.44
C GLN A 177 -3.36 -6.13 -13.14
N THR A 178 -3.88 -5.21 -12.36
CA THR A 178 -3.29 -4.80 -11.06
C THR A 178 -3.24 -5.95 -10.07
N PHE A 179 -4.30 -6.76 -10.01
CA PHE A 179 -4.35 -7.93 -9.11
C PHE A 179 -3.33 -9.01 -9.49
N GLY A 180 -3.02 -9.18 -10.78
CA GLY A 180 -1.96 -10.08 -11.25
C GLY A 180 -0.53 -9.53 -11.11
N GLY A 181 -0.39 -8.25 -10.73
CA GLY A 181 0.90 -7.56 -10.62
C GLY A 181 1.55 -7.63 -9.22
N LEU A 182 2.54 -6.75 -9.02
CA LEU A 182 3.31 -6.69 -7.76
C LEU A 182 2.44 -6.39 -6.54
N ALA A 183 1.53 -5.42 -6.63
CA ALA A 183 0.68 -5.03 -5.51
C ALA A 183 -0.39 -6.09 -5.14
N GLY A 184 -0.72 -7.00 -6.06
CA GLY A 184 -1.64 -8.11 -5.85
C GLY A 184 -0.90 -9.43 -5.63
N MET A 185 -0.66 -10.18 -6.71
CA MET A 185 -0.04 -11.51 -6.67
C MET A 185 1.34 -11.48 -5.99
N GLY A 186 2.18 -10.48 -6.29
CA GLY A 186 3.53 -10.40 -5.70
C GLY A 186 3.48 -10.25 -4.19
N ASP A 187 2.66 -9.33 -3.69
CA ASP A 187 2.50 -9.09 -2.24
C ASP A 187 1.78 -10.25 -1.54
N LEU A 188 0.88 -10.95 -2.24
CA LEU A 188 0.24 -12.16 -1.72
C LEU A 188 1.25 -13.28 -1.53
N ILE A 189 2.08 -13.57 -2.55
CA ILE A 189 3.07 -14.64 -2.49
C ILE A 189 4.01 -14.43 -1.30
N VAL A 190 4.65 -13.27 -1.20
CA VAL A 190 5.60 -13.01 -0.11
C VAL A 190 4.93 -13.11 1.26
N THR A 191 3.65 -12.71 1.38
CA THR A 191 2.94 -12.77 2.66
C THR A 191 2.54 -14.20 3.05
N CYS A 192 2.24 -15.07 2.08
CA CYS A 192 1.85 -16.47 2.31
C CYS A 192 3.03 -17.42 2.44
N THR A 193 4.25 -17.01 2.04
CA THR A 193 5.45 -17.85 2.03
C THR A 193 6.52 -17.40 3.02
N SER A 194 6.42 -16.20 3.58
CA SER A 194 7.32 -15.76 4.66
C SER A 194 7.05 -16.54 5.94
N MET A 195 8.11 -17.07 6.55
CA MET A 195 8.07 -17.73 7.86
C MET A 195 8.27 -16.73 8.99
#